data_133471c0ccf8490332bf6de7ac8fdc91
#
_entry.id   133471c0ccf8490332bf6de7ac8fdc91
#
_cell.length_a   1.000
_cell.length_b   1.000
_cell.length_c   1.000
_cell.angle_alpha   90.00
_cell.angle_beta   90.00
_cell.angle_gamma   90.00
#
_symmetry.space_group_name_H-M   'P 1'
#
loop_
_entity.id
_entity.type
_entity.pdbx_description
1 polymer ?
#
loop_
_entity_poly.entity_id
_entity_poly.type
_entity_poly.pdbx_seq_one_letter_code
_entity_poly.pdbx_strand_id
1 'polypeptide(L)' 'MPNLNRLKAVLAEQQKTGTWLAEQIGKSNCSVSKWCSNSAQPDLNTLDKIAKLLDVDVKDLLNNTEKQ' A
#
# COMPACT_ATOMS: atom_id res chain seq x y z
N MET A 1 5.46 -0.64 -17.14
CA MET A 1 4.90 0.25 -16.10
C MET A 1 5.59 0.03 -14.80
N PRO A 2 6.27 1.03 -14.26
CA PRO A 2 6.91 0.81 -12.97
C PRO A 2 5.89 0.71 -11.85
N ASN A 3 6.13 -0.20 -10.93
CA ASN A 3 5.33 -0.33 -9.74
C ASN A 3 5.97 0.51 -8.65
N LEU A 4 5.31 1.58 -8.26
CA LEU A 4 5.87 2.50 -7.28
C LEU A 4 5.64 2.04 -5.85
N ASN A 5 4.71 1.12 -5.64
CA ASN A 5 4.50 0.58 -4.30
C ASN A 5 4.31 -0.93 -4.36
N ARG A 6 4.53 -1.56 -3.22
CA ARG A 6 4.39 -3.00 -3.05
C ARG A 6 3.20 -3.34 -2.16
N LEU A 7 2.21 -2.47 -2.11
CA LEU A 7 1.12 -2.63 -1.17
C LEU A 7 0.39 -3.96 -1.36
N LYS A 8 0.11 -4.32 -2.60
CA LYS A 8 -0.58 -5.57 -2.88
C LYS A 8 0.22 -6.77 -2.38
N ALA A 9 1.54 -6.75 -2.60
CA ALA A 9 2.39 -7.84 -2.17
C ALA A 9 2.44 -7.94 -0.65
N VAL A 10 2.56 -6.80 0.03
CA VAL A 10 2.61 -6.79 1.49
C VAL A 10 1.30 -7.28 2.08
N LEU A 11 0.18 -6.84 1.53
CA LEU A 11 -1.12 -7.32 1.98
C LEU A 11 -1.24 -8.83 1.81
N ALA A 12 -0.80 -9.34 0.67
CA ALA A 12 -0.86 -10.77 0.41
C ALA A 12 0.03 -11.54 1.39
N GLU A 13 1.22 -11.03 1.66
CA GLU A 13 2.14 -11.67 2.60
C GLU A 13 1.53 -11.78 3.98
N GLN A 14 0.73 -10.79 4.38
CA GLN A 14 0.12 -10.77 5.69
C GLN A 14 -1.29 -11.33 5.68
N GLN A 15 -1.74 -11.85 4.53
CA GLN A 15 -3.07 -12.43 4.37
C GLN A 15 -4.16 -11.44 4.71
N LYS A 16 -3.97 -10.19 4.30
CA LYS A 16 -4.94 -9.11 4.44
C LYS A 16 -5.50 -8.74 3.08
N THR A 17 -6.70 -8.16 3.08
CA THR A 17 -7.35 -7.74 1.84
C THR A 17 -7.34 -6.23 1.73
N GLY A 18 -7.53 -5.75 0.49
CA GLY A 18 -7.68 -4.32 0.28
C GLY A 18 -8.93 -3.76 0.97
N THR A 19 -9.99 -4.56 1.02
CA THR A 19 -11.20 -4.15 1.72
C THR A 19 -10.93 -3.93 3.20
N TRP A 20 -10.20 -4.86 3.80
CA TRP A 20 -9.81 -4.72 5.20
C TRP A 20 -9.03 -3.42 5.42
N LEU A 21 -8.06 -3.18 4.54
CA LEU A 21 -7.23 -1.99 4.66
C LEU A 21 -8.07 -0.71 4.53
N ALA A 22 -8.97 -0.69 3.55
CA ALA A 22 -9.82 0.48 3.34
C ALA A 22 -10.63 0.80 4.58
N GLU A 23 -11.16 -0.22 5.23
CA GLU A 23 -11.93 -0.04 6.46
C GLU A 23 -11.07 0.52 7.58
N GLN A 24 -9.84 0.01 7.68
CA GLN A 24 -8.97 0.42 8.78
C GLN A 24 -8.52 1.88 8.67
N ILE A 25 -8.32 2.37 7.47
CA ILE A 25 -7.82 3.73 7.28
C ILE A 25 -8.91 4.72 6.87
N GLY A 26 -10.15 4.25 6.75
CA GLY A 26 -11.26 5.14 6.42
C GLY A 26 -11.26 5.63 4.99
N LYS A 27 -10.76 4.82 4.06
CA LYS A 27 -10.75 5.15 2.64
C LYS A 27 -11.67 4.20 1.88
N SER A 28 -11.96 4.55 0.63
CA SER A 28 -12.83 3.71 -0.18
C SER A 28 -12.03 2.53 -0.74
N ASN A 29 -12.76 1.44 -1.04
CA ASN A 29 -12.17 0.31 -1.72
C ASN A 29 -11.58 0.70 -3.06
N CYS A 30 -12.21 1.64 -3.73
CA CYS A 30 -11.75 2.12 -5.02
C CYS A 30 -10.37 2.72 -4.91
N SER A 31 -10.14 3.56 -3.88
CA SER A 31 -8.84 4.16 -3.67
C SER A 31 -7.78 3.12 -3.41
N VAL A 32 -8.07 2.17 -2.52
CA VAL A 32 -7.11 1.13 -2.18
C VAL A 32 -6.82 0.26 -3.41
N SER A 33 -7.84 -0.05 -4.19
CA SER A 33 -7.66 -0.84 -5.40
C SER A 33 -6.71 -0.14 -6.38
N LYS A 34 -6.85 1.18 -6.52
CA LYS A 34 -5.96 1.94 -7.40
C LYS A 34 -4.52 1.91 -6.89
N TRP A 35 -4.33 1.99 -5.58
CA TRP A 35 -2.99 1.90 -5.01
C TRP A 35 -2.39 0.51 -5.25
N CYS A 36 -3.17 -0.53 -5.09
CA CYS A 36 -2.69 -1.89 -5.29
C CYS A 36 -2.30 -2.15 -6.75
N SER A 37 -3.02 -1.54 -7.68
CA SER A 37 -2.72 -1.71 -9.10
C SER A 37 -1.72 -0.69 -9.62
N ASN A 38 -1.27 0.21 -8.75
CA ASN A 38 -0.35 1.29 -9.10
C ASN A 38 -0.93 2.28 -10.11
N SER A 39 -2.26 2.33 -10.20
CA SER A 39 -2.93 3.36 -11.01
C SER A 39 -2.86 4.72 -10.31
N ALA A 40 -2.78 4.72 -8.99
CA ALA A 40 -2.62 5.92 -8.18
C ALA A 40 -1.77 5.54 -6.98
N GLN A 41 -1.24 6.55 -6.29
CA GLN A 41 -0.39 6.32 -5.12
C GLN A 41 -1.01 6.99 -3.91
N PRO A 42 -0.92 6.37 -2.73
CA PRO A 42 -1.36 7.04 -1.51
C PRO A 42 -0.39 8.16 -1.15
N ASP A 43 -0.87 9.18 -0.44
CA ASP A 43 0.02 10.23 0.01
C ASP A 43 0.84 9.74 1.21
N LEU A 44 1.81 10.57 1.62
CA LEU A 44 2.73 10.17 2.68
C LEU A 44 2.02 9.88 4.00
N ASN A 45 1.01 10.67 4.34
CA ASN A 45 0.26 10.44 5.57
C ASN A 45 -0.45 9.11 5.53
N THR A 46 -1.04 8.79 4.41
CA THR A 46 -1.74 7.53 4.23
C THR A 46 -0.76 6.36 4.27
N LEU A 47 0.39 6.51 3.59
CA LEU A 47 1.42 5.48 3.62
C LEU A 47 1.89 5.21 5.04
N ASP A 48 2.07 6.27 5.83
CA ASP A 48 2.49 6.11 7.21
C ASP A 48 1.47 5.32 8.02
N LYS A 49 0.19 5.63 7.83
CA LYS A 49 -0.87 4.88 8.50
C LYS A 49 -0.87 3.42 8.11
N ILE A 50 -0.72 3.15 6.81
CA ILE A 50 -0.69 1.78 6.32
C ILE A 50 0.50 1.04 6.90
N ALA A 51 1.66 1.68 6.92
CA ALA A 51 2.85 1.05 7.46
C ALA A 51 2.67 0.66 8.92
N LYS A 52 2.08 1.55 9.70
CA LYS A 52 1.85 1.26 11.11
C LYS A 52 0.84 0.15 11.31
N LEU A 53 -0.20 0.13 10.48
CA LEU A 53 -1.21 -0.94 10.55
C LEU A 53 -0.62 -2.29 10.22
N LEU A 54 0.25 -2.34 9.24
CA LEU A 54 0.84 -3.59 8.79
C LEU A 54 2.13 -3.93 9.53
N ASP A 55 2.55 -3.06 10.44
CA ASP A 55 3.76 -3.25 11.24
C ASP A 55 5.00 -3.40 10.36
N VAL A 56 5.11 -2.53 9.37
CA VAL A 56 6.25 -2.48 8.47
C VAL A 56 6.70 -1.04 8.33
N ASP A 57 7.89 -0.84 7.76
CA ASP A 57 8.37 0.49 7.46
C ASP A 57 7.73 1.01 6.18
N VAL A 58 7.61 2.34 6.08
CA VAL A 58 7.07 2.95 4.87
C VAL A 58 7.86 2.50 3.65
N LYS A 59 9.17 2.41 3.78
CA LYS A 59 10.01 1.99 2.65
C LYS A 59 9.73 0.56 2.22
N ASP A 60 9.19 -0.27 3.11
CA ASP A 60 8.80 -1.63 2.74
C ASP A 60 7.57 -1.64 1.85
N LEU A 61 6.81 -0.55 1.86
CA LEU A 61 5.65 -0.40 1.00
C LEU A 61 6.00 0.19 -0.35
N LEU A 62 7.19 0.75 -0.48
CA LEU A 62 7.62 1.36 -1.72
C LEU A 62 8.49 0.39 -2.51
N ASN A 63 8.36 0.48 -3.81
CA ASN A 63 9.17 -0.35 -4.69
C ASN A 63 10.51 0.34 -4.89
N ASN A 64 11.57 -0.32 -4.47
CA ASN A 64 12.90 0.25 -4.56
C ASN A 64 13.50 -0.10 -5.91
N THR A 65 13.36 0.79 -6.87
CA THR A 65 13.77 0.51 -8.23
C THR A 65 15.02 1.25 -8.65
N GLU A 66 15.47 2.14 -7.81
CA GLU A 66 16.64 2.90 -8.20
C GLU A 66 17.90 2.12 -8.03
N LYS A 67 17.85 1.15 -7.62
CA LYS A 67 18.99 0.49 -7.45
C LYS A 67 19.60 -0.06 -8.48
N GLN A 68 19.22 0.35 -8.70
CA GLN A 68 19.55 0.15 -9.70
C GLN A 68 20.15 0.28 -10.01
#